data_dd52db2f79227f20449369a79a2d6559
#
_entry.id   dd52db2f79227f20449369a79a2d6559
#
_cell.length_a   1.000
_cell.length_b   1.000
_cell.length_c   1.000
_cell.angle_alpha   90.00
_cell.angle_beta   90.00
_cell.angle_gamma   90.00
#
_symmetry.space_group_name_H-M   'P 1'
#
loop_
_entity.id
_entity.type
_entity.pdbx_description
1 polymer ?
#
loop_
_entity_poly.entity_id
_entity_poly.type
_entity_poly.pdbx_seq_one_letter_code
_entity_poly.pdbx_strand_id
1 'polypeptide(L)'
;ALSYTGIQSALSRLIASRLALQEKKEARFSLVTGTLMAVFFSAAAGFLLFQHAYFFASAILKTPQTAGLLRITAVSIPLCAIHSCINSYYYARKKASVPAAVQLSEQSARIGTTYILYLIFLSEGRPITALIAAGGSLAGETAASLVSLLVVSFHFGNHPVHEKTPVRIFPLIKDLFTLSFPISLNRILLTLLGSIEAVLIPQMLLRSGMTASDSLKIYGIFTGMALPLLLFPSTLTSSAAVMLMPSIAQLDALGKQKQIRRVTDQTFFLCMFLGFLCGSG
;
A
#
# COMPACT_ATOMS: atom_id res chain seq x y z
N ALA A 1 -6.63 0.84 1.92
CA ALA A 1 -5.25 1.29 2.17
C ALA A 1 -5.01 1.65 3.64
N LEU A 2 -5.91 2.39 4.31
CA LEU A 2 -5.73 2.89 5.69
C LEU A 2 -5.50 1.82 6.75
N SER A 3 -6.19 0.67 6.63
CA SER A 3 -6.23 -0.35 7.68
C SER A 3 -4.97 -1.21 7.81
N TYR A 4 -4.13 -1.29 6.78
CA TYR A 4 -2.95 -2.18 6.77
C TYR A 4 -1.60 -1.46 6.58
N THR A 5 -1.56 -0.23 6.04
CA THR A 5 -0.29 0.45 5.73
C THR A 5 0.58 0.74 6.95
N GLY A 6 -0.04 1.06 8.09
CA GLY A 6 0.67 1.21 9.35
C GLY A 6 1.29 -0.09 9.84
N ILE A 7 0.53 -1.19 9.75
CA ILE A 7 1.01 -2.54 10.10
C ILE A 7 2.14 -2.95 9.17
N GLN A 8 2.03 -2.68 7.86
CA GLN A 8 3.06 -2.97 6.87
C GLN A 8 4.41 -2.32 7.22
N SER A 9 4.42 -1.03 7.53
CA SER A 9 5.65 -0.30 7.85
C SER A 9 6.24 -0.77 9.19
N ALA A 10 5.40 -0.97 10.21
CA ALA A 10 5.82 -1.49 11.51
C ALA A 10 6.39 -2.91 11.39
N LEU A 11 5.75 -3.75 10.57
CA LEU A 11 6.16 -5.13 10.33
C LEU A 11 7.53 -5.19 9.65
N SER A 12 7.77 -4.37 8.63
CA SER A 12 9.08 -4.28 7.95
C SER A 12 10.19 -3.91 8.94
N ARG A 13 9.93 -2.92 9.82
CA ARG A 13 10.88 -2.49 10.85
C ARG A 13 11.15 -3.59 11.88
N LEU A 14 10.10 -4.22 12.41
CA LEU A 14 10.24 -5.27 13.43
C LEU A 14 10.98 -6.49 12.87
N ILE A 15 10.62 -6.96 11.68
CA ILE A 15 11.29 -8.08 11.03
C ILE A 15 12.76 -7.76 10.78
N ALA A 16 13.08 -6.53 10.33
CA ALA A 16 14.44 -6.11 10.07
C ALA A 16 15.31 -6.16 11.34
N SER A 17 14.79 -5.70 12.49
CA SER A 17 15.50 -5.76 13.77
C SER A 17 15.72 -7.20 14.24
N ARG A 18 14.70 -8.08 14.14
CA ARG A 18 14.82 -9.50 14.52
C ARG A 18 15.81 -10.27 13.64
N LEU A 19 15.80 -9.99 12.34
CA LEU A 19 16.79 -10.57 11.42
C LEU A 19 18.22 -10.13 11.70
N ALA A 20 18.41 -8.87 12.14
CA ALA A 20 19.73 -8.36 12.54
C ALA A 20 20.28 -9.07 13.78
N LEU A 21 19.40 -9.42 14.72
CA LEU A 21 19.71 -10.19 15.93
C LEU A 21 19.81 -11.70 15.69
N GLN A 22 19.72 -12.17 14.43
CA GLN A 22 19.71 -13.59 14.03
C GLN A 22 18.49 -14.39 14.52
N GLU A 23 17.45 -13.74 15.01
CA GLU A 23 16.20 -14.34 15.52
C GLU A 23 15.25 -14.68 14.35
N LYS A 24 15.64 -15.64 13.50
CA LYS A 24 14.89 -15.98 12.27
C LYS A 24 13.49 -16.51 12.54
N LYS A 25 13.31 -17.25 13.64
CA LYS A 25 12.01 -17.78 14.05
C LYS A 25 11.06 -16.65 14.45
N GLU A 26 11.52 -15.71 15.25
CA GLU A 26 10.71 -14.54 15.64
C GLU A 26 10.36 -13.65 14.45
N ALA A 27 11.29 -13.48 13.50
CA ALA A 27 11.03 -12.74 12.27
C ALA A 27 9.90 -13.39 11.43
N ARG A 28 9.86 -14.74 11.34
CA ARG A 28 8.76 -15.46 10.64
C ARG A 28 7.45 -15.37 11.41
N PHE A 29 7.50 -15.54 12.72
CA PHE A 29 6.31 -15.41 13.57
C PHE A 29 5.75 -13.98 13.50
N SER A 30 6.61 -12.96 13.47
CA SER A 30 6.21 -11.57 13.25
C SER A 30 5.47 -11.40 11.94
N LEU A 31 5.96 -12.02 10.85
CA LEU A 31 5.26 -11.96 9.56
C LEU A 31 3.86 -12.60 9.65
N VAL A 32 3.76 -13.82 10.19
CA VAL A 32 2.48 -14.53 10.27
C VAL A 32 1.50 -13.77 11.14
N THR A 33 1.91 -13.37 12.35
CA THR A 33 1.06 -12.61 13.28
C THR A 33 0.65 -11.26 12.70
N GLY A 34 1.59 -10.51 12.13
CA GLY A 34 1.32 -9.22 11.50
C GLY A 34 0.38 -9.34 10.28
N THR A 35 0.55 -10.38 9.47
CA THR A 35 -0.35 -10.65 8.34
C THR A 35 -1.76 -11.02 8.82
N LEU A 36 -1.89 -11.88 9.84
CA LEU A 36 -3.19 -12.23 10.42
C LEU A 36 -3.90 -11.01 11.01
N MET A 37 -3.17 -10.16 11.75
CA MET A 37 -3.74 -8.91 12.28
C MET A 37 -4.18 -7.98 11.14
N ALA A 38 -3.33 -7.77 10.12
CA ALA A 38 -3.65 -6.91 8.98
C ALA A 38 -4.87 -7.43 8.21
N VAL A 39 -4.96 -8.74 7.96
CA VAL A 39 -6.10 -9.38 7.29
C VAL A 39 -7.37 -9.25 8.14
N PHE A 40 -7.28 -9.46 9.45
CA PHE A 40 -8.44 -9.31 10.34
C PHE A 40 -9.00 -7.88 10.30
N PHE A 41 -8.16 -6.85 10.50
CA PHE A 41 -8.61 -5.45 10.47
C PHE A 41 -9.07 -5.02 9.07
N SER A 42 -8.40 -5.48 8.03
CA SER A 42 -8.79 -5.15 6.65
C SER A 42 -10.06 -5.87 6.22
N ALA A 43 -10.27 -7.12 6.65
CA ALA A 43 -11.52 -7.85 6.41
C ALA A 43 -12.69 -7.22 7.16
N ALA A 44 -12.51 -6.81 8.43
CA ALA A 44 -13.52 -6.10 9.19
C ALA A 44 -13.90 -4.77 8.51
N ALA A 45 -12.91 -3.97 8.09
CA ALA A 45 -13.14 -2.72 7.37
C ALA A 45 -13.81 -2.97 6.00
N GLY A 46 -13.37 -3.99 5.26
CA GLY A 46 -13.97 -4.40 4.00
C GLY A 46 -15.41 -4.86 4.17
N PHE A 47 -15.69 -5.66 5.19
CA PHE A 47 -17.04 -6.11 5.52
C PHE A 47 -17.99 -4.94 5.83
N LEU A 48 -17.55 -4.01 6.67
CA LEU A 48 -18.31 -2.78 6.98
C LEU A 48 -18.57 -1.95 5.72
N LEU A 49 -17.56 -1.78 4.87
CA LEU A 49 -17.71 -1.06 3.62
C LEU A 49 -18.67 -1.78 2.67
N PHE A 50 -18.63 -3.12 2.59
CA PHE A 50 -19.49 -3.93 1.74
C PHE A 50 -20.96 -3.83 2.18
N GLN A 51 -21.25 -3.95 3.48
CA GLN A 51 -22.57 -3.85 4.05
C GLN A 51 -23.18 -2.45 3.86
N HIS A 52 -22.37 -1.40 4.08
CA HIS A 52 -22.83 -0.03 4.01
C HIS A 52 -22.49 0.67 2.68
N ALA A 53 -22.16 -0.09 1.62
CA ALA A 53 -21.74 0.47 0.34
C ALA A 53 -22.76 1.44 -0.26
N TYR A 54 -24.06 1.14 -0.16
CA TYR A 54 -25.11 2.03 -0.64
C TYR A 54 -25.20 3.32 0.17
N PHE A 55 -25.08 3.25 1.49
CA PHE A 55 -25.05 4.42 2.36
C PHE A 55 -23.88 5.34 2.01
N PHE A 56 -22.66 4.78 1.87
CA PHE A 56 -21.48 5.57 1.48
C PHE A 56 -21.62 6.16 0.08
N ALA A 57 -22.20 5.42 -0.87
CA ALA A 57 -22.44 5.90 -2.23
C ALA A 57 -23.47 7.03 -2.27
N SER A 58 -24.54 6.95 -1.51
CA SER A 58 -25.64 7.93 -1.54
C SER A 58 -25.38 9.15 -0.64
N ALA A 59 -24.95 8.92 0.61
CA ALA A 59 -24.80 9.98 1.60
C ALA A 59 -23.50 10.79 1.44
N ILE A 60 -22.37 10.10 1.13
CA ILE A 60 -21.05 10.73 1.07
C ILE A 60 -20.68 11.11 -0.36
N LEU A 61 -20.76 10.14 -1.30
CA LEU A 61 -20.38 10.36 -2.70
C LEU A 61 -21.49 11.03 -3.52
N LYS A 62 -22.73 11.05 -3.02
CA LYS A 62 -23.94 11.54 -3.71
C LYS A 62 -24.16 10.90 -5.09
N THR A 63 -23.65 9.72 -5.29
CA THR A 63 -23.72 8.94 -6.54
C THR A 63 -24.07 7.48 -6.25
N PRO A 64 -25.37 7.14 -6.09
CA PRO A 64 -25.82 5.77 -5.73
C PRO A 64 -25.30 4.67 -6.67
N GLN A 65 -25.01 5.04 -7.93
CA GLN A 65 -24.50 4.12 -8.96
C GLN A 65 -23.10 3.57 -8.63
N THR A 66 -22.34 4.23 -7.74
CA THR A 66 -21.00 3.79 -7.32
C THR A 66 -21.02 2.70 -6.24
N ALA A 67 -22.20 2.31 -5.72
CA ALA A 67 -22.30 1.25 -4.70
C ALA A 67 -21.69 -0.08 -5.16
N GLY A 68 -21.85 -0.45 -6.44
CA GLY A 68 -21.20 -1.63 -7.01
C GLY A 68 -19.67 -1.56 -6.99
N LEU A 69 -19.12 -0.40 -7.31
CA LEU A 69 -17.67 -0.14 -7.25
C LEU A 69 -17.13 -0.30 -5.82
N LEU A 70 -17.85 0.26 -4.83
CA LEU A 70 -17.46 0.16 -3.42
C LEU A 70 -17.48 -1.28 -2.93
N ARG A 71 -18.43 -2.11 -3.36
CA ARG A 71 -18.49 -3.55 -3.02
C ARG A 71 -17.29 -4.32 -3.58
N ILE A 72 -16.93 -4.09 -4.85
CA ILE A 72 -15.75 -4.71 -5.46
C ILE A 72 -14.49 -4.27 -4.71
N THR A 73 -14.33 -2.98 -4.44
CA THR A 73 -13.20 -2.45 -3.68
C THR A 73 -13.14 -3.03 -2.26
N ALA A 74 -14.28 -3.24 -1.61
CA ALA A 74 -14.35 -3.83 -0.28
C ALA A 74 -13.73 -5.24 -0.23
N VAL A 75 -13.97 -6.05 -1.26
CA VAL A 75 -13.40 -7.40 -1.39
C VAL A 75 -11.89 -7.36 -1.64
N SER A 76 -11.38 -6.36 -2.35
CA SER A 76 -9.93 -6.25 -2.65
C SER A 76 -9.10 -5.79 -1.43
N ILE A 77 -9.70 -5.15 -0.41
CA ILE A 77 -8.97 -4.64 0.76
C ILE A 77 -8.20 -5.75 1.51
N PRO A 78 -8.76 -6.90 1.90
CA PRO A 78 -8.00 -7.94 2.59
C PRO A 78 -6.94 -8.60 1.71
N LEU A 79 -7.17 -8.72 0.40
CA LEU A 79 -6.16 -9.23 -0.54
C LEU A 79 -4.94 -8.31 -0.60
N CYS A 80 -5.18 -7.00 -0.69
CA CYS A 80 -4.12 -6.00 -0.63
C CYS A 80 -3.30 -6.09 0.67
N ALA A 81 -3.93 -6.36 1.81
CA ALA A 81 -3.23 -6.52 3.09
C ALA A 81 -2.28 -7.72 3.08
N ILE A 82 -2.66 -8.85 2.47
CA ILE A 82 -1.83 -10.05 2.40
C ILE A 82 -0.51 -9.76 1.67
N HIS A 83 -0.58 -9.35 0.38
CA HIS A 83 0.64 -9.13 -0.39
C HIS A 83 1.49 -7.99 0.17
N SER A 84 0.89 -6.96 0.75
CA SER A 84 1.61 -5.85 1.37
C SER A 84 2.43 -6.28 2.59
N CYS A 85 1.87 -7.13 3.45
CA CYS A 85 2.60 -7.68 4.60
C CYS A 85 3.75 -8.61 4.16
N ILE A 86 3.54 -9.43 3.15
CA ILE A 86 4.58 -10.29 2.59
C ILE A 86 5.69 -9.45 1.96
N ASN A 87 5.35 -8.41 1.21
CA ASN A 87 6.32 -7.48 0.64
C ASN A 87 7.18 -6.81 1.74
N SER A 88 6.59 -6.49 2.91
CA SER A 88 7.33 -5.95 4.06
C SER A 88 8.44 -6.88 4.55
N TYR A 89 8.20 -8.19 4.54
CA TYR A 89 9.22 -9.19 4.88
C TYR A 89 10.41 -9.15 3.92
N TYR A 90 10.16 -9.03 2.62
CA TYR A 90 11.22 -8.94 1.63
C TYR A 90 11.95 -7.61 1.64
N TYR A 91 11.28 -6.50 1.94
CA TYR A 91 11.93 -5.21 2.20
C TYR A 91 12.84 -5.28 3.42
N ALA A 92 12.39 -5.91 4.52
CA ALA A 92 13.22 -6.13 5.71
C ALA A 92 14.49 -6.94 5.41
N ARG A 93 14.42 -7.85 4.44
CA ARG A 93 15.56 -8.64 3.94
C ARG A 93 16.39 -7.94 2.88
N LYS A 94 16.08 -6.70 2.52
CA LYS A 94 16.72 -5.94 1.43
C LYS A 94 16.60 -6.62 0.05
N LYS A 95 15.58 -7.45 -0.16
CA LYS A 95 15.29 -8.13 -1.42
C LYS A 95 14.13 -7.44 -2.15
N ALA A 96 14.37 -6.25 -2.70
CA ALA A 96 13.35 -5.46 -3.40
C ALA A 96 12.85 -6.11 -4.71
N SER A 97 13.60 -7.07 -5.27
CA SER A 97 13.20 -7.77 -6.50
C SER A 97 11.88 -8.53 -6.36
N VAL A 98 11.59 -9.10 -5.18
CA VAL A 98 10.33 -9.84 -4.94
C VAL A 98 9.13 -8.88 -4.92
N PRO A 99 9.11 -7.81 -4.11
CA PRO A 99 8.05 -6.80 -4.20
C PRO A 99 7.87 -6.22 -5.60
N ALA A 100 8.97 -5.98 -6.33
CA ALA A 100 8.91 -5.50 -7.72
C ALA A 100 8.22 -6.51 -8.65
N ALA A 101 8.55 -7.80 -8.56
CA ALA A 101 7.90 -8.84 -9.34
C ALA A 101 6.40 -8.98 -9.01
N VAL A 102 6.04 -8.91 -7.72
CA VAL A 102 4.63 -8.89 -7.27
C VAL A 102 3.90 -7.70 -7.85
N GLN A 103 4.50 -6.51 -7.82
CA GLN A 103 3.91 -5.29 -8.37
C GLN A 103 3.72 -5.39 -9.89
N LEU A 104 4.69 -5.95 -10.62
CA LEU A 104 4.55 -6.19 -12.06
C LEU A 104 3.44 -7.19 -12.38
N SER A 105 3.34 -8.28 -11.62
CA SER A 105 2.25 -9.27 -11.79
C SER A 105 0.89 -8.66 -11.52
N GLU A 106 0.77 -7.80 -10.50
CA GLU A 106 -0.43 -7.03 -10.16
C GLU A 106 -0.86 -6.15 -11.34
N GLN A 107 0.04 -5.32 -11.85
CA GLN A 107 -0.27 -4.41 -12.94
C GLN A 107 -0.59 -5.15 -14.24
N SER A 108 0.14 -6.21 -14.55
CA SER A 108 -0.14 -7.04 -15.73
C SER A 108 -1.52 -7.69 -15.67
N ALA A 109 -1.89 -8.26 -14.51
CA ALA A 109 -3.21 -8.83 -14.30
C ALA A 109 -4.31 -7.77 -14.35
N ARG A 110 -4.08 -6.60 -13.74
CA ARG A 110 -5.01 -5.46 -13.76
C ARG A 110 -5.29 -4.99 -15.18
N ILE A 111 -4.24 -4.73 -15.97
CA ILE A 111 -4.36 -4.25 -17.35
C ILE A 111 -5.02 -5.34 -18.22
N GLY A 112 -4.53 -6.57 -18.16
CA GLY A 112 -5.05 -7.68 -18.95
C GLY A 112 -6.53 -7.94 -18.69
N THR A 113 -6.94 -8.01 -17.40
CA THR A 113 -8.35 -8.22 -17.04
C THR A 113 -9.22 -7.03 -17.44
N THR A 114 -8.76 -5.81 -17.24
CA THR A 114 -9.51 -4.61 -17.67
C THR A 114 -9.72 -4.63 -19.17
N TYR A 115 -8.70 -4.98 -19.95
CA TYR A 115 -8.78 -5.06 -21.41
C TYR A 115 -9.74 -6.18 -21.87
N ILE A 116 -9.66 -7.36 -21.26
CA ILE A 116 -10.58 -8.48 -21.55
C ILE A 116 -12.01 -8.09 -21.24
N LEU A 117 -12.28 -7.51 -20.05
CA LEU A 117 -13.62 -7.06 -19.69
C LEU A 117 -14.13 -5.97 -20.62
N TYR A 118 -13.26 -5.06 -21.06
CA TYR A 118 -13.61 -4.03 -22.06
C TYR A 118 -14.07 -4.68 -23.38
N LEU A 119 -13.34 -5.66 -23.89
CA LEU A 119 -13.71 -6.37 -25.12
C LEU A 119 -15.03 -7.12 -25.00
N ILE A 120 -15.28 -7.79 -23.85
CA ILE A 120 -16.54 -8.49 -23.60
C ILE A 120 -17.71 -7.51 -23.58
N PHE A 121 -17.60 -6.39 -22.83
CA PHE A 121 -18.66 -5.38 -22.77
C PHE A 121 -18.93 -4.76 -24.14
N LEU A 122 -17.87 -4.52 -24.93
CA LEU A 122 -18.00 -4.00 -26.29
C LEU A 122 -18.73 -4.98 -27.20
N SER A 123 -18.39 -6.28 -27.15
CA SER A 123 -19.04 -7.33 -27.96
C SER A 123 -20.51 -7.55 -27.59
N GLU A 124 -20.88 -7.34 -26.32
CA GLU A 124 -22.27 -7.45 -25.85
C GLU A 124 -23.07 -6.15 -26.00
N GLY A 125 -22.48 -5.08 -26.52
CA GLY A 125 -23.14 -3.77 -26.66
C GLY A 125 -23.50 -3.13 -25.32
N ARG A 126 -22.85 -3.54 -24.24
CA ARG A 126 -23.08 -2.99 -22.88
C ARG A 126 -22.33 -1.66 -22.69
N PRO A 127 -22.87 -0.72 -21.89
CA PRO A 127 -22.19 0.53 -21.62
C PRO A 127 -20.88 0.28 -20.88
N ILE A 128 -19.80 0.94 -21.33
CA ILE A 128 -18.50 0.92 -20.68
C ILE A 128 -18.61 1.71 -19.38
N THR A 129 -18.47 1.04 -18.26
CA THR A 129 -18.61 1.62 -16.92
C THR A 129 -17.32 1.48 -16.11
N ALA A 130 -17.19 2.27 -15.06
CA ALA A 130 -16.07 2.18 -14.12
C ALA A 130 -15.97 0.80 -13.41
N LEU A 131 -17.01 -0.04 -13.48
CA LEU A 131 -16.99 -1.42 -12.97
C LEU A 131 -15.91 -2.28 -13.64
N ILE A 132 -15.60 -2.02 -14.92
CA ILE A 132 -14.54 -2.73 -15.65
C ILE A 132 -13.17 -2.47 -14.98
N ALA A 133 -12.89 -1.21 -14.65
CA ALA A 133 -11.66 -0.84 -13.95
C ALA A 133 -11.59 -1.42 -12.52
N ALA A 134 -12.72 -1.45 -11.81
CA ALA A 134 -12.79 -2.06 -10.48
C ALA A 134 -12.58 -3.59 -10.54
N GLY A 135 -13.14 -4.27 -11.55
CA GLY A 135 -12.90 -5.69 -11.79
C GLY A 135 -11.43 -5.99 -12.10
N GLY A 136 -10.80 -5.17 -12.95
CA GLY A 136 -9.36 -5.26 -13.23
C GLY A 136 -8.50 -5.05 -11.97
N SER A 137 -8.88 -4.09 -11.12
CA SER A 137 -8.20 -3.86 -9.83
C SER A 137 -8.32 -5.07 -8.90
N LEU A 138 -9.50 -5.67 -8.78
CA LEU A 138 -9.68 -6.88 -7.96
C LEU A 138 -8.84 -8.05 -8.48
N ALA A 139 -8.78 -8.26 -9.80
CA ALA A 139 -7.95 -9.29 -10.41
C ALA A 139 -6.45 -9.03 -10.15
N GLY A 140 -6.00 -7.78 -10.24
CA GLY A 140 -4.63 -7.39 -9.91
C GLY A 140 -4.26 -7.72 -8.47
N GLU A 141 -5.09 -7.33 -7.49
CA GLU A 141 -4.89 -7.62 -6.07
C GLU A 141 -4.90 -9.13 -5.78
N THR A 142 -5.75 -9.88 -6.49
CA THR A 142 -5.81 -11.35 -6.37
C THR A 142 -4.52 -11.97 -6.89
N ALA A 143 -4.04 -11.57 -8.07
CA ALA A 143 -2.80 -12.04 -8.65
C ALA A 143 -1.60 -11.72 -7.75
N ALA A 144 -1.50 -10.49 -7.24
CA ALA A 144 -0.45 -10.07 -6.31
C ALA A 144 -0.43 -10.92 -5.04
N SER A 145 -1.61 -11.19 -4.46
CA SER A 145 -1.75 -12.00 -3.25
C SER A 145 -1.32 -13.44 -3.49
N LEU A 146 -1.76 -14.04 -4.60
CA LEU A 146 -1.39 -15.41 -4.96
C LEU A 146 0.12 -15.54 -5.20
N VAL A 147 0.72 -14.64 -6.00
CA VAL A 147 2.15 -14.63 -6.27
C VAL A 147 2.95 -14.46 -4.98
N SER A 148 2.55 -13.54 -4.11
CA SER A 148 3.21 -13.30 -2.82
C SER A 148 3.15 -14.53 -1.91
N LEU A 149 1.99 -15.17 -1.80
CA LEU A 149 1.81 -16.38 -1.01
C LEU A 149 2.65 -17.54 -1.56
N LEU A 150 2.69 -17.74 -2.87
CA LEU A 150 3.53 -18.75 -3.50
C LEU A 150 5.01 -18.51 -3.20
N VAL A 151 5.50 -17.29 -3.41
CA VAL A 151 6.91 -16.94 -3.18
C VAL A 151 7.31 -17.12 -1.71
N VAL A 152 6.48 -16.71 -0.75
CA VAL A 152 6.80 -16.89 0.68
C VAL A 152 6.72 -18.35 1.11
N SER A 153 5.78 -19.13 0.57
CA SER A 153 5.63 -20.55 0.86
C SER A 153 6.84 -21.34 0.37
N PHE A 154 7.27 -21.11 -0.87
CA PHE A 154 8.51 -21.69 -1.39
C PHE A 154 9.75 -21.29 -0.58
N HIS A 155 9.82 -20.03 -0.19
CA HIS A 155 10.94 -19.54 0.61
C HIS A 155 10.99 -20.21 1.98
N PHE A 156 9.86 -20.40 2.65
CA PHE A 156 9.80 -21.02 3.97
C PHE A 156 10.01 -22.53 3.89
N GLY A 157 9.54 -23.19 2.83
CA GLY A 157 9.77 -24.60 2.58
C GLY A 157 11.27 -24.94 2.38
N ASN A 158 11.98 -24.11 1.61
CA ASN A 158 13.39 -24.32 1.30
C ASN A 158 14.35 -23.92 2.44
N HIS A 159 13.87 -23.19 3.44
CA HIS A 159 14.68 -22.71 4.57
C HIS A 159 14.01 -23.02 5.91
N PRO A 160 13.89 -24.28 6.33
CA PRO A 160 13.29 -24.61 7.62
C PRO A 160 14.10 -23.98 8.77
N VAL A 161 13.39 -23.44 9.77
CA VAL A 161 14.03 -22.87 10.97
C VAL A 161 13.86 -23.85 12.12
N HIS A 162 14.98 -24.39 12.61
CA HIS A 162 15.04 -25.41 13.67
C HIS A 162 15.35 -24.82 15.06
N GLU A 163 15.07 -23.54 15.28
CA GLU A 163 15.28 -22.94 16.60
C GLU A 163 14.29 -23.49 17.63
N LYS A 164 14.81 -23.96 18.78
CA LYS A 164 14.02 -24.52 19.89
C LYS A 164 13.44 -23.48 20.85
N THR A 165 13.78 -22.20 20.68
CA THR A 165 13.33 -21.12 21.56
C THR A 165 11.82 -20.90 21.46
N PRO A 166 11.09 -20.81 22.60
CA PRO A 166 9.67 -20.49 22.57
C PRO A 166 9.46 -19.03 22.16
N VAL A 167 8.62 -18.80 21.14
CA VAL A 167 8.24 -17.44 20.70
C VAL A 167 7.13 -16.93 21.61
N ARG A 168 7.36 -15.80 22.26
CA ARG A 168 6.34 -15.13 23.07
C ARG A 168 5.47 -14.25 22.15
N ILE A 169 4.25 -14.72 21.87
CA ILE A 169 3.34 -14.06 20.93
C ILE A 169 2.83 -12.72 21.48
N PHE A 170 2.53 -12.64 22.78
CA PHE A 170 1.93 -11.45 23.40
C PHE A 170 2.82 -10.19 23.30
N PRO A 171 4.12 -10.22 23.69
CA PRO A 171 4.99 -9.05 23.49
C PRO A 171 5.13 -8.67 22.01
N LEU A 172 5.14 -9.63 21.11
CA LEU A 172 5.23 -9.39 19.67
C LEU A 172 4.01 -8.63 19.13
N ILE A 173 2.81 -9.00 19.55
CA ILE A 173 1.57 -8.27 19.21
C ILE A 173 1.63 -6.85 19.79
N LYS A 174 2.08 -6.69 21.03
CA LYS A 174 2.22 -5.38 21.70
C LYS A 174 3.22 -4.50 20.93
N ASP A 175 4.37 -5.01 20.57
CA ASP A 175 5.39 -4.29 19.81
C ASP A 175 4.85 -3.85 18.43
N LEU A 176 4.20 -4.77 17.71
CA LEU A 176 3.55 -4.45 16.43
C LEU A 176 2.49 -3.36 16.58
N PHE A 177 1.63 -3.46 17.59
CA PHE A 177 0.56 -2.49 17.81
C PHE A 177 1.13 -1.11 18.18
N THR A 178 2.10 -1.06 19.09
CA THR A 178 2.76 0.18 19.50
C THR A 178 3.47 0.88 18.35
N LEU A 179 4.12 0.12 17.47
CA LEU A 179 4.79 0.68 16.28
C LEU A 179 3.81 1.07 15.17
N SER A 180 2.74 0.28 14.97
CA SER A 180 1.80 0.54 13.86
C SER A 180 0.80 1.65 14.18
N PHE A 181 0.44 1.86 15.44
CA PHE A 181 -0.57 2.85 15.83
C PHE A 181 -0.23 4.28 15.38
N PRO A 182 0.94 4.86 15.71
CA PRO A 182 1.28 6.22 15.29
C PRO A 182 1.40 6.35 13.76
N ILE A 183 1.93 5.31 13.09
CA ILE A 183 2.07 5.31 11.63
C ILE A 183 0.67 5.27 10.97
N SER A 184 -0.24 4.45 11.49
CA SER A 184 -1.61 4.35 11.00
C SER A 184 -2.36 5.66 11.22
N LEU A 185 -2.22 6.28 12.40
CA LEU A 185 -2.86 7.56 12.72
C LEU A 185 -2.41 8.66 11.75
N ASN A 186 -1.10 8.78 11.51
CA ASN A 186 -0.56 9.73 10.53
C ASN A 186 -1.14 9.48 9.11
N ARG A 187 -1.23 8.23 8.70
CA ARG A 187 -1.84 7.86 7.39
C ARG A 187 -3.31 8.20 7.32
N ILE A 188 -4.06 7.98 8.40
CA ILE A 188 -5.48 8.36 8.49
C ILE A 188 -5.63 9.88 8.32
N LEU A 189 -4.85 10.66 9.05
CA LEU A 189 -4.89 12.13 8.97
C LEU A 189 -4.57 12.63 7.54
N LEU A 190 -3.50 12.13 6.93
CA LEU A 190 -3.14 12.50 5.56
C LEU A 190 -4.23 12.12 4.54
N THR A 191 -4.87 10.96 4.71
CA THR A 191 -5.95 10.55 3.80
C THR A 191 -7.22 11.36 4.01
N LEU A 192 -7.55 11.73 5.25
CA LEU A 192 -8.66 12.64 5.54
C LEU A 192 -8.42 14.02 4.91
N LEU A 193 -7.22 14.57 5.05
CA LEU A 193 -6.84 15.84 4.41
C LEU A 193 -6.97 15.76 2.89
N GLY A 194 -6.45 14.71 2.24
CA GLY A 194 -6.61 14.49 0.80
C GLY A 194 -8.06 14.30 0.37
N SER A 195 -8.91 13.69 1.22
CA SER A 195 -10.35 13.57 0.94
C SER A 195 -11.06 14.93 1.03
N ILE A 196 -10.69 15.75 2.00
CA ILE A 196 -11.21 17.13 2.12
C ILE A 196 -10.78 17.95 0.90
N GLU A 197 -9.53 17.87 0.50
CA GLU A 197 -8.99 18.54 -0.71
C GLU A 197 -9.77 18.15 -1.96
N ALA A 198 -10.02 16.84 -2.15
CA ALA A 198 -10.75 16.31 -3.29
C ALA A 198 -12.21 16.84 -3.41
N VAL A 199 -12.81 17.23 -2.30
CA VAL A 199 -14.14 17.82 -2.26
C VAL A 199 -14.09 19.35 -2.37
N LEU A 200 -13.16 19.98 -1.66
CA LEU A 200 -13.08 21.44 -1.59
C LEU A 200 -12.66 22.07 -2.92
N ILE A 201 -11.68 21.53 -3.63
CA ILE A 201 -11.18 22.13 -4.87
C ILE A 201 -12.30 22.26 -5.92
N PRO A 202 -13.04 21.18 -6.30
CA PRO A 202 -14.16 21.32 -7.22
C PRO A 202 -15.26 22.27 -6.72
N GLN A 203 -15.56 22.27 -5.42
CA GLN A 203 -16.57 23.18 -4.87
C GLN A 203 -16.16 24.64 -4.95
N MET A 204 -14.89 24.96 -4.73
CA MET A 204 -14.40 26.36 -4.88
C MET A 204 -14.40 26.80 -6.35
N LEU A 205 -14.08 25.92 -7.28
CA LEU A 205 -14.20 26.18 -8.72
C LEU A 205 -15.66 26.43 -9.14
N LEU A 206 -16.62 25.68 -8.58
CA LEU A 206 -18.04 25.94 -8.76
C LEU A 206 -18.45 27.35 -8.25
N ARG A 207 -17.97 27.73 -7.08
CA ARG A 207 -18.26 29.07 -6.49
C ARG A 207 -17.65 30.23 -7.29
N SER A 208 -16.57 29.99 -8.03
CA SER A 208 -15.97 30.98 -8.92
C SER A 208 -16.75 31.20 -10.23
N GLY A 209 -17.89 30.53 -10.41
CA GLY A 209 -18.76 30.68 -11.58
C GLY A 209 -18.56 29.61 -12.67
N MET A 210 -17.74 28.59 -12.42
CA MET A 210 -17.58 27.48 -13.36
C MET A 210 -18.77 26.51 -13.30
N THR A 211 -19.00 25.78 -14.42
CA THR A 211 -19.99 24.70 -14.40
C THR A 211 -19.49 23.49 -13.59
N ALA A 212 -20.40 22.65 -13.12
CA ALA A 212 -20.03 21.43 -12.39
C ALA A 212 -19.14 20.49 -13.23
N SER A 213 -19.43 20.41 -14.53
CA SER A 213 -18.65 19.60 -15.48
C SER A 213 -17.23 20.14 -15.64
N ASP A 214 -17.07 21.45 -15.83
CA ASP A 214 -15.75 22.07 -16.03
C ASP A 214 -14.90 22.00 -14.74
N SER A 215 -15.51 22.22 -13.57
CA SER A 215 -14.83 22.07 -12.28
C SER A 215 -14.24 20.68 -12.08
N LEU A 216 -15.03 19.63 -12.35
CA LEU A 216 -14.57 18.25 -12.26
C LEU A 216 -13.52 17.91 -13.32
N LYS A 217 -13.66 18.46 -14.54
CA LYS A 217 -12.70 18.27 -15.63
C LYS A 217 -11.34 18.89 -15.28
N ILE A 218 -11.32 20.13 -14.79
CA ILE A 218 -10.09 20.81 -14.38
C ILE A 218 -9.43 20.08 -13.23
N TYR A 219 -10.21 19.69 -12.21
CA TYR A 219 -9.70 18.90 -11.09
C TYR A 219 -9.13 17.56 -11.55
N GLY A 220 -9.80 16.87 -12.48
CA GLY A 220 -9.33 15.62 -13.07
C GLY A 220 -8.02 15.78 -13.85
N ILE A 221 -7.86 16.84 -14.65
CA ILE A 221 -6.60 17.15 -15.35
C ILE A 221 -5.49 17.46 -14.34
N PHE A 222 -5.79 18.26 -13.32
CA PHE A 222 -4.82 18.61 -12.29
C PHE A 222 -4.32 17.38 -11.52
N THR A 223 -5.24 16.55 -11.00
CA THR A 223 -4.89 15.39 -10.18
C THR A 223 -4.45 14.18 -10.98
N GLY A 224 -4.97 14.00 -12.20
CA GLY A 224 -4.68 12.85 -13.05
C GLY A 224 -3.49 13.04 -13.99
N MET A 225 -3.11 14.27 -14.31
CA MET A 225 -2.03 14.55 -15.27
C MET A 225 -0.95 15.47 -14.68
N ALA A 226 -1.30 16.64 -14.18
CA ALA A 226 -0.31 17.63 -13.73
C ALA A 226 0.41 17.19 -12.44
N LEU A 227 -0.32 16.78 -11.41
CA LEU A 227 0.25 16.35 -10.14
C LEU A 227 1.17 15.12 -10.26
N PRO A 228 0.80 14.04 -10.95
CA PRO A 228 1.71 12.90 -11.15
C PRO A 228 3.01 13.28 -11.86
N LEU A 229 2.95 14.19 -12.83
CA LEU A 229 4.13 14.68 -13.53
C LEU A 229 5.04 15.51 -12.61
N LEU A 230 4.45 16.46 -11.87
CA LEU A 230 5.19 17.30 -10.91
C LEU A 230 5.79 16.48 -9.76
N LEU A 231 5.07 15.46 -9.29
CA LEU A 231 5.51 14.63 -8.17
C LEU A 231 6.35 13.41 -8.60
N PHE A 232 6.61 13.24 -9.90
CA PHE A 232 7.43 12.13 -10.39
C PHE A 232 8.79 12.02 -9.68
N PRO A 233 9.55 13.11 -9.45
CA PRO A 233 10.81 13.03 -8.71
C PRO A 233 10.64 12.51 -7.27
N SER A 234 9.49 12.76 -6.65
CA SER A 234 9.21 12.30 -5.28
C SER A 234 9.03 10.77 -5.20
N THR A 235 8.71 10.11 -6.31
CA THR A 235 8.62 8.64 -6.34
C THR A 235 9.99 7.98 -6.18
N LEU A 236 11.03 8.59 -6.72
CA LEU A 236 12.43 8.12 -6.59
C LEU A 236 12.89 8.25 -5.13
N THR A 237 12.65 9.41 -4.51
CA THR A 237 13.02 9.64 -3.11
C THR A 237 12.20 8.77 -2.15
N SER A 238 10.92 8.53 -2.44
CA SER A 238 10.06 7.63 -1.68
C SER A 238 10.55 6.18 -1.75
N SER A 239 11.03 5.73 -2.91
CA SER A 239 11.61 4.40 -3.07
C SER A 239 12.86 4.22 -2.22
N ALA A 240 13.72 5.23 -2.15
CA ALA A 240 14.89 5.23 -1.25
C ALA A 240 14.45 5.17 0.23
N ALA A 241 13.44 5.92 0.63
CA ALA A 241 12.91 5.93 2.01
C ALA A 241 12.35 4.56 2.44
N VAL A 242 11.65 3.85 1.55
CA VAL A 242 11.11 2.50 1.82
C VAL A 242 12.23 1.50 2.15
N MET A 243 13.38 1.60 1.47
CA MET A 243 14.54 0.74 1.71
C MET A 243 15.40 1.20 2.89
N LEU A 244 15.37 2.49 3.20
CA LEU A 244 16.13 3.09 4.30
C LEU A 244 15.59 2.64 5.67
N MET A 245 14.28 2.62 5.86
CA MET A 245 13.63 2.29 7.14
C MET A 245 14.09 0.91 7.68
N PRO A 246 13.98 -0.21 6.96
CA PRO A 246 14.44 -1.50 7.45
C PRO A 246 15.97 -1.54 7.62
N SER A 247 16.72 -0.80 6.81
CA SER A 247 18.20 -0.71 6.94
C SER A 247 18.60 -0.04 8.25
N ILE A 248 17.97 1.08 8.61
CA ILE A 248 18.19 1.76 9.89
C ILE A 248 17.80 0.84 11.05
N ALA A 249 16.63 0.17 10.98
CA ALA A 249 16.17 -0.73 12.04
C ALA A 249 17.17 -1.89 12.30
N GLN A 250 17.78 -2.43 11.25
CA GLN A 250 18.85 -3.43 11.40
C GLN A 250 20.09 -2.89 12.09
N LEU A 251 20.55 -1.71 11.69
CA LEU A 251 21.76 -1.08 12.25
C LEU A 251 21.54 -0.64 13.69
N ASP A 252 20.34 -0.18 14.02
CA ASP A 252 19.93 0.22 15.36
C ASP A 252 19.92 -0.99 16.31
N ALA A 253 19.32 -2.11 15.89
CA ALA A 253 19.34 -3.35 16.63
C ALA A 253 20.75 -3.89 16.90
N LEU A 254 21.72 -3.57 16.05
CA LEU A 254 23.13 -3.92 16.20
C LEU A 254 23.96 -2.84 16.93
N GLY A 255 23.36 -1.74 17.39
CA GLY A 255 24.03 -0.62 18.06
C GLY A 255 25.00 0.17 17.17
N LYS A 256 24.91 0.08 15.85
CA LYS A 256 25.87 0.66 14.89
C LYS A 256 25.53 2.11 14.51
N GLN A 257 25.51 3.01 15.48
CA GLN A 257 25.09 4.41 15.29
C GLN A 257 25.90 5.17 14.21
N LYS A 258 27.21 4.93 14.09
CA LYS A 258 28.03 5.57 13.03
C LYS A 258 27.58 5.16 11.62
N GLN A 259 27.14 3.92 11.44
CA GLN A 259 26.64 3.43 10.15
C GLN A 259 25.26 3.99 9.84
N ILE A 260 24.40 4.14 10.85
CA ILE A 260 23.09 4.80 10.70
C ILE A 260 23.29 6.20 10.14
N ARG A 261 24.13 7.01 10.79
CA ARG A 261 24.43 8.38 10.34
C ARG A 261 24.92 8.40 8.90
N ARG A 262 25.89 7.56 8.57
CA ARG A 262 26.44 7.49 7.20
C ARG A 262 25.38 7.16 6.14
N VAL A 263 24.55 6.15 6.39
CA VAL A 263 23.48 5.74 5.45
C VAL A 263 22.44 6.84 5.32
N THR A 264 22.07 7.49 6.41
CA THR A 264 21.13 8.62 6.42
C THR A 264 21.70 9.80 5.63
N ASP A 265 22.95 10.19 5.86
CA ASP A 265 23.62 11.30 5.16
C ASP A 265 23.70 11.02 3.65
N GLN A 266 24.08 9.80 3.25
CA GLN A 266 24.14 9.39 1.84
C GLN A 266 22.76 9.44 1.16
N THR A 267 21.73 8.96 1.85
CA THR A 267 20.35 9.00 1.31
C THR A 267 19.84 10.43 1.22
N PHE A 268 20.13 11.26 2.22
CA PHE A 268 19.77 12.67 2.21
C PHE A 268 20.44 13.41 1.04
N PHE A 269 21.74 13.19 0.85
CA PHE A 269 22.47 13.78 -0.28
C PHE A 269 21.91 13.34 -1.64
N LEU A 270 21.58 12.06 -1.79
CA LEU A 270 20.95 11.54 -3.00
C LEU A 270 19.58 12.21 -3.27
N CYS A 271 18.74 12.34 -2.24
CA CYS A 271 17.45 13.00 -2.36
C CYS A 271 17.58 14.49 -2.72
N MET A 272 18.52 15.20 -2.10
CA MET A 272 18.83 16.60 -2.42
C MET A 272 19.30 16.76 -3.87
N PHE A 273 20.23 15.89 -4.31
CA PHE A 273 20.74 15.90 -5.67
C PHE A 273 19.65 15.65 -6.71
N LEU A 274 18.79 14.64 -6.48
CA LEU A 274 17.66 14.35 -7.35
C LEU A 274 16.65 15.51 -7.36
N GLY A 275 16.34 16.08 -6.19
CA GLY A 275 15.44 17.24 -6.08
C GLY A 275 15.97 18.45 -6.84
N PHE A 276 17.26 18.71 -6.76
CA PHE A 276 17.91 19.82 -7.49
C PHE A 276 17.87 19.59 -9.00
N LEU A 277 18.23 18.38 -9.48
CA LEU A 277 18.19 18.04 -10.91
C LEU A 277 16.77 18.20 -11.49
N CYS A 278 15.75 17.73 -10.78
CA CYS A 278 14.39 17.81 -11.24
C CYS A 278 13.75 19.21 -11.09
N GLY A 279 14.30 20.04 -10.20
CA GLY A 279 13.82 21.42 -10.00
C GLY A 279 14.52 22.44 -10.91
N SER A 280 15.64 22.08 -11.52
CA SER A 280 16.42 22.95 -12.43
C SER A 280 16.09 22.76 -13.92
N GLY A 281 15.27 21.77 -14.28
CA GLY A 281 14.75 21.51 -15.64
C GLY A 281 13.30 21.86 -15.76
#